data_966ccfd5fe4097fa1a0a79766d632eb2
#
_entry.id   966ccfd5fe4097fa1a0a79766d632eb2
#
_cell.length_a   1.000
_cell.length_b   1.000
_cell.length_c   1.000
_cell.angle_alpha   90.00
_cell.angle_beta   90.00
_cell.angle_gamma   90.00
#
_symmetry.space_group_name_H-M   'P 1'
#
loop_
_entity.id
_entity.type
_entity.pdbx_description
1 polymer ?
#
loop_
_entity_poly.entity_id
_entity_poly.type
_entity_poly.pdbx_seq_one_letter_code
_entity_poly.pdbx_strand_id
1 'polypeptide(L)'
;SVCDAGKNLSFHFKDGQVSAWQSIHVSSSPQHIEGEGPSLLAYPVGINGTLAAAGERDEYLITGVKDETVRFRSRTRSLGSMALLKMQLLDDQEKVVAESKVTDADEWSFDYKFPSNGSYRLRASDLLGRGGEGFGYLVEVLPSGRVDLAFKPDAKIREEFVIELEHGACVLELEIGRFGYDGEIDLSFTRPVQGLRILNPRVPAKVKAAKIYLLADENWNAESSSLVELKGNVSGKVPLEVSVNSLDLHRAKRPYVPFPDSWQDGIVFLSGTTSGDDYYSLEPE
;
A
#
# COMPACT_ATOMS: atom_id res chain seq x y z
N SER A 1 -0.35 -14.42 11.00
CA SER A 1 -0.76 -13.56 9.89
C SER A 1 0.30 -12.49 9.75
N VAL A 2 0.89 -12.40 8.59
CA VAL A 2 1.91 -11.40 8.31
C VAL A 2 1.23 -10.29 7.52
N CYS A 3 1.24 -9.11 8.11
CA CYS A 3 0.67 -7.91 7.51
C CYS A 3 1.77 -7.17 6.75
N ASP A 4 1.56 -6.89 5.46
CA ASP A 4 2.35 -5.90 4.74
C ASP A 4 1.85 -4.52 5.17
N ALA A 5 2.27 -4.07 6.34
CA ALA A 5 1.85 -2.80 6.91
C ALA A 5 3.06 -1.90 7.13
N GLY A 6 2.93 -0.64 6.75
CA GLY A 6 3.84 0.40 7.22
C GLY A 6 3.73 0.53 8.74
N LYS A 7 4.85 0.67 9.43
CA LYS A 7 4.89 0.99 10.86
C LYS A 7 5.66 2.27 11.07
N ASN A 8 5.15 3.11 11.96
CA ASN A 8 5.82 4.32 12.35
C ASN A 8 6.55 4.08 13.66
N LEU A 9 7.83 4.42 13.70
CA LEU A 9 8.67 4.35 14.88
C LEU A 9 9.13 5.74 15.29
N SER A 10 9.17 5.98 16.59
CA SER A 10 9.89 7.11 17.17
C SER A 10 10.88 6.61 18.19
N PHE A 11 12.01 7.28 18.30
CA PHE A 11 13.02 6.99 19.31
C PHE A 11 12.84 7.95 20.49
N HIS A 12 12.82 7.40 21.70
CA HIS A 12 12.79 8.15 22.93
C HIS A 12 14.23 8.20 23.50
N PHE A 13 14.75 9.39 23.67
CA PHE A 13 16.07 9.60 24.25
C PHE A 13 15.98 9.69 25.77
N LYS A 14 17.10 9.42 26.46
CA LYS A 14 17.15 9.42 27.94
C LYS A 14 16.87 10.79 28.58
N ASP A 15 17.04 11.87 27.83
CA ASP A 15 16.75 13.26 28.24
C ASP A 15 15.28 13.67 28.03
N GLY A 16 14.42 12.74 27.64
CA GLY A 16 13.00 12.98 27.36
C GLY A 16 12.70 13.52 25.98
N GLN A 17 13.70 13.73 25.13
CA GLN A 17 13.46 14.09 23.74
C GLN A 17 12.92 12.90 22.95
N VAL A 18 12.13 13.19 21.93
CA VAL A 18 11.54 12.18 21.03
C VAL A 18 11.91 12.55 19.59
N SER A 19 12.36 11.58 18.80
CA SER A 19 12.63 11.81 17.39
C SER A 19 11.33 12.06 16.62
N ALA A 20 11.44 12.63 15.42
CA ALA A 20 10.36 12.58 14.45
C ALA A 20 9.96 11.13 14.14
N TRP A 21 8.72 10.94 13.70
CA TRP A 21 8.24 9.65 13.23
C TRP A 21 9.02 9.19 11.99
N GLN A 22 9.52 7.97 12.04
CA GLN A 22 10.14 7.31 10.91
C GLN A 22 9.25 6.16 10.46
N SER A 23 8.80 6.19 9.21
CA SER A 23 8.07 5.08 8.62
C SER A 23 9.00 3.93 8.27
N ILE A 24 8.61 2.72 8.61
CA ILE A 24 9.26 1.49 8.16
C ILE A 24 8.25 0.63 7.43
N HIS A 25 8.68 0.05 6.33
CA HIS A 25 7.90 -0.96 5.62
C HIS A 25 8.18 -2.34 6.23
N VAL A 26 7.13 -3.05 6.63
CA VAL A 26 7.24 -4.42 7.14
C VAL A 26 6.74 -5.36 6.06
N SER A 27 7.65 -6.14 5.49
CA SER A 27 7.34 -7.12 4.46
C SER A 27 7.37 -8.55 5.03
N SER A 28 6.45 -9.38 4.56
CA SER A 28 6.43 -10.82 4.84
C SER A 28 7.31 -11.63 3.89
N SER A 29 7.78 -11.02 2.82
CA SER A 29 8.63 -11.67 1.83
C SER A 29 10.06 -11.79 2.33
N PRO A 30 10.80 -12.85 1.99
CA PRO A 30 12.24 -12.91 2.18
C PRO A 30 12.91 -11.67 1.60
N GLN A 31 13.97 -11.18 2.26
CA GLN A 31 14.67 -9.98 1.84
C GLN A 31 16.03 -10.37 1.27
N HIS A 32 16.38 -9.79 0.12
CA HIS A 32 17.71 -9.82 -0.46
C HIS A 32 18.32 -8.42 -0.35
N ILE A 33 19.58 -8.34 0.09
CA ILE A 33 20.30 -7.07 0.22
C ILE A 33 21.37 -7.04 -0.88
N GLU A 34 21.49 -5.92 -1.54
CA GLU A 34 22.53 -5.68 -2.54
C GLU A 34 23.92 -6.03 -1.97
N GLY A 35 24.78 -6.66 -2.78
CA GLY A 35 26.13 -7.07 -2.36
C GLY A 35 26.20 -8.47 -1.75
N GLU A 36 25.11 -9.16 -1.47
CA GLU A 36 25.11 -10.55 -0.98
C GLU A 36 25.53 -11.59 -2.04
N GLY A 37 26.01 -11.12 -3.20
CA GLY A 37 26.51 -11.94 -4.32
C GLY A 37 25.43 -12.27 -5.36
N PRO A 38 25.84 -12.79 -6.52
CA PRO A 38 24.91 -13.15 -7.58
C PRO A 38 24.12 -14.39 -7.17
N SER A 39 22.87 -14.19 -6.81
CA SER A 39 21.94 -15.29 -6.53
C SER A 39 20.73 -15.21 -7.46
N LEU A 40 20.28 -16.38 -7.91
CA LEU A 40 19.03 -16.49 -8.64
C LEU A 40 17.89 -16.41 -7.62
N LEU A 41 17.14 -15.31 -7.65
CA LEU A 41 16.10 -15.02 -6.69
C LEU A 41 14.77 -15.66 -7.09
N ALA A 42 14.17 -16.37 -6.16
CA ALA A 42 12.81 -16.87 -6.28
C ALA A 42 11.84 -15.89 -5.61
N TYR A 43 10.63 -15.73 -6.16
CA TYR A 43 9.60 -14.89 -5.56
C TYR A 43 8.63 -15.71 -4.67
N PRO A 44 8.02 -15.10 -3.62
CA PRO A 44 8.07 -13.68 -3.29
C PRO A 44 9.41 -13.25 -2.68
N VAL A 45 9.93 -12.09 -3.08
CA VAL A 45 11.17 -11.53 -2.54
C VAL A 45 11.12 -10.00 -2.55
N GLY A 46 11.70 -9.37 -1.53
CA GLY A 46 12.02 -7.95 -1.48
C GLY A 46 13.52 -7.76 -1.76
N ILE A 47 13.86 -6.91 -2.73
CA ILE A 47 15.23 -6.61 -3.14
C ILE A 47 15.56 -5.20 -2.68
N ASN A 48 16.50 -5.07 -1.75
CA ASN A 48 16.94 -3.80 -1.20
C ASN A 48 18.27 -3.41 -1.84
N GLY A 49 18.36 -2.21 -2.39
CA GLY A 49 19.57 -1.67 -2.99
C GLY A 49 19.68 -0.17 -2.86
N THR A 50 20.81 0.37 -3.31
CA THR A 50 21.09 1.81 -3.33
C THR A 50 21.84 2.17 -4.60
N LEU A 51 21.28 3.06 -5.41
CA LEU A 51 21.98 3.64 -6.56
C LEU A 51 23.04 4.64 -6.04
N ALA A 52 24.21 4.12 -5.71
CA ALA A 52 25.26 4.87 -5.01
C ALA A 52 25.92 5.93 -5.88
N ALA A 53 25.89 5.78 -7.20
CA ALA A 53 26.51 6.70 -8.16
C ALA A 53 25.54 7.12 -9.27
N ALA A 54 25.80 8.29 -9.85
CA ALA A 54 25.06 8.76 -11.02
C ALA A 54 25.26 7.81 -12.22
N GLY A 55 24.15 7.41 -12.86
CA GLY A 55 24.13 6.48 -13.98
C GLY A 55 24.24 5.00 -13.60
N GLU A 56 24.25 4.69 -12.32
CA GLU A 56 24.30 3.30 -11.82
C GLU A 56 23.07 2.49 -12.25
N ARG A 57 23.32 1.20 -12.43
CA ARG A 57 22.31 0.22 -12.82
C ARG A 57 22.57 -1.07 -12.05
N ASP A 58 21.65 -1.41 -11.17
CA ASP A 58 21.73 -2.65 -10.41
C ASP A 58 21.01 -3.75 -11.15
N GLU A 59 21.54 -4.96 -11.10
CA GLU A 59 20.99 -6.10 -11.81
C GLU A 59 20.85 -7.32 -10.90
N TYR A 60 19.67 -7.92 -10.97
CA TYR A 60 19.30 -9.09 -10.17
C TYR A 60 18.76 -10.21 -11.07
N LEU A 61 19.15 -11.45 -10.81
CA LEU A 61 18.62 -12.58 -11.52
C LEU A 61 17.34 -13.08 -10.85
N ILE A 62 16.26 -13.19 -11.61
CA ILE A 62 14.95 -13.65 -11.14
C ILE A 62 14.60 -14.96 -11.81
N THR A 63 14.16 -15.96 -11.04
CA THR A 63 13.63 -17.20 -11.58
C THR A 63 12.27 -16.94 -12.22
N GLY A 64 12.12 -17.21 -13.50
CA GLY A 64 10.83 -17.22 -14.18
C GLY A 64 10.22 -18.61 -14.18
N VAL A 65 8.94 -18.72 -13.80
CA VAL A 65 8.17 -19.95 -13.88
C VAL A 65 7.12 -19.81 -14.96
N LYS A 66 7.08 -20.73 -15.93
CA LYS A 66 6.17 -20.68 -17.06
C LYS A 66 4.72 -20.52 -16.62
N ASP A 67 4.00 -19.64 -17.32
CA ASP A 67 2.60 -19.30 -17.12
C ASP A 67 2.27 -18.57 -15.81
N GLU A 68 3.24 -18.36 -14.91
CA GLU A 68 3.05 -17.53 -13.73
C GLU A 68 3.10 -16.05 -14.07
N THR A 69 2.22 -15.27 -13.46
CA THR A 69 2.21 -13.81 -13.54
C THR A 69 2.77 -13.24 -12.25
N VAL A 70 3.74 -12.35 -12.38
CA VAL A 70 4.46 -11.74 -11.27
C VAL A 70 4.41 -10.23 -11.39
N ARG A 71 4.21 -9.55 -10.28
CA ARG A 71 4.28 -8.09 -10.17
C ARG A 71 5.62 -7.67 -9.65
N PHE A 72 6.22 -6.71 -10.32
CA PHE A 72 7.40 -5.95 -9.89
C PHE A 72 6.94 -4.58 -9.43
N ARG A 73 7.15 -4.25 -8.15
CA ARG A 73 6.71 -2.99 -7.55
C ARG A 73 7.88 -2.30 -6.87
N SER A 74 8.15 -1.05 -7.24
CA SER A 74 9.15 -0.24 -6.56
C SER A 74 8.58 0.44 -5.32
N ARG A 75 9.43 0.61 -4.32
CA ARG A 75 9.21 1.49 -3.18
C ARG A 75 10.43 2.36 -3.00
N THR A 76 10.23 3.66 -3.04
CA THR A 76 11.27 4.67 -2.95
C THR A 76 10.80 5.84 -2.10
N ARG A 77 9.86 6.63 -2.60
CA ARG A 77 9.33 7.82 -1.92
C ARG A 77 8.65 7.50 -0.61
N SER A 78 7.89 6.41 -0.55
CA SER A 78 7.26 5.91 0.67
C SER A 78 8.27 5.52 1.75
N LEU A 79 9.53 5.30 1.37
CA LEU A 79 10.66 5.01 2.28
C LEU A 79 11.58 6.22 2.49
N GLY A 80 11.21 7.41 2.00
CA GLY A 80 12.00 8.63 2.12
C GLY A 80 13.15 8.76 1.12
N SER A 81 13.22 7.91 0.09
CA SER A 81 14.23 7.96 -0.97
C SER A 81 13.95 9.05 -2.00
N MET A 82 15.01 9.59 -2.60
CA MET A 82 14.94 10.54 -3.71
C MET A 82 14.87 9.85 -5.09
N ALA A 83 15.03 8.53 -5.17
CA ALA A 83 15.04 7.78 -6.41
C ALA A 83 13.68 7.78 -7.12
N LEU A 84 13.70 7.95 -8.44
CA LEU A 84 12.61 7.65 -9.35
C LEU A 84 12.97 6.34 -10.06
N LEU A 85 12.62 5.21 -9.45
CA LEU A 85 13.15 3.92 -9.85
C LEU A 85 12.51 3.39 -11.13
N LYS A 86 13.25 3.42 -12.23
CA LYS A 86 12.91 2.71 -13.46
C LYS A 86 13.34 1.26 -13.34
N MET A 87 12.41 0.34 -13.56
CA MET A 87 12.66 -1.10 -13.57
C MET A 87 12.47 -1.66 -14.99
N GLN A 88 13.37 -2.53 -15.39
CA GLN A 88 13.30 -3.26 -16.66
C GLN A 88 13.54 -4.75 -16.42
N LEU A 89 12.71 -5.59 -17.02
CA LEU A 89 12.93 -7.03 -17.06
C LEU A 89 13.49 -7.42 -18.41
N LEU A 90 14.62 -8.14 -18.40
CA LEU A 90 15.31 -8.59 -19.59
C LEU A 90 15.29 -10.13 -19.63
N ASP A 91 15.22 -10.68 -20.85
CA ASP A 91 15.38 -12.11 -21.10
C ASP A 91 16.86 -12.52 -21.17
N ASP A 92 17.13 -13.78 -21.48
CA ASP A 92 18.47 -14.34 -21.64
C ASP A 92 19.25 -13.79 -22.85
N GLN A 93 18.56 -13.09 -23.78
CA GLN A 93 19.14 -12.39 -24.93
C GLN A 93 19.37 -10.90 -24.65
N GLU A 94 19.24 -10.46 -23.40
CA GLU A 94 19.34 -9.07 -22.98
C GLU A 94 18.28 -8.13 -23.58
N LYS A 95 17.20 -8.68 -24.11
CA LYS A 95 16.08 -7.92 -24.63
C LYS A 95 15.14 -7.53 -23.48
N VAL A 96 14.75 -6.26 -23.44
CA VAL A 96 13.71 -5.79 -22.50
C VAL A 96 12.37 -6.40 -22.91
N VAL A 97 11.81 -7.22 -22.04
CA VAL A 97 10.51 -7.90 -22.23
C VAL A 97 9.38 -7.23 -21.46
N ALA A 98 9.70 -6.47 -20.41
CA ALA A 98 8.76 -5.62 -19.68
C ALA A 98 9.52 -4.48 -18.99
N GLU A 99 8.82 -3.38 -18.73
CA GLU A 99 9.38 -2.26 -17.95
C GLU A 99 8.28 -1.48 -17.24
N SER A 100 8.67 -0.77 -16.16
CA SER A 100 7.80 0.15 -15.46
C SER A 100 7.47 1.35 -16.36
N LYS A 101 6.18 1.74 -16.36
CA LYS A 101 5.74 2.94 -17.07
C LYS A 101 5.79 4.12 -16.12
N VAL A 102 6.36 5.21 -16.59
CA VAL A 102 6.31 6.49 -15.87
C VAL A 102 4.87 6.97 -15.84
N THR A 103 4.36 7.22 -14.66
CA THR A 103 3.04 7.77 -14.40
C THR A 103 3.16 8.92 -13.41
N ASP A 104 2.05 9.58 -13.07
CA ASP A 104 2.01 10.62 -12.03
C ASP A 104 2.21 10.05 -10.62
N ALA A 105 2.21 8.71 -10.47
CA ALA A 105 2.56 8.06 -9.22
C ALA A 105 4.09 8.12 -9.00
N ASP A 106 4.49 8.22 -7.73
CA ASP A 106 5.92 8.30 -7.36
C ASP A 106 6.63 6.95 -7.40
N GLU A 107 5.85 5.87 -7.32
CA GLU A 107 6.32 4.49 -7.28
C GLU A 107 5.63 3.70 -8.37
N TRP A 108 6.40 2.98 -9.17
CA TRP A 108 5.88 2.32 -10.35
C TRP A 108 5.89 0.82 -10.20
N SER A 109 4.99 0.18 -10.94
CA SER A 109 4.92 -1.28 -11.01
C SER A 109 4.62 -1.73 -12.44
N PHE A 110 4.93 -2.99 -12.71
CA PHE A 110 4.47 -3.69 -13.90
C PHE A 110 4.24 -5.16 -13.58
N ASP A 111 3.38 -5.78 -14.36
CA ASP A 111 3.09 -7.21 -14.29
C ASP A 111 3.70 -7.90 -15.50
N TYR A 112 4.28 -9.09 -15.28
CA TYR A 112 4.83 -9.91 -16.36
C TYR A 112 4.40 -11.36 -16.21
N LYS A 113 3.86 -11.95 -17.29
CA LYS A 113 3.57 -13.37 -17.36
C LYS A 113 4.74 -14.06 -18.07
N PHE A 114 5.41 -14.99 -17.38
CA PHE A 114 6.55 -15.71 -17.92
C PHE A 114 6.11 -16.70 -19.01
N PRO A 115 6.65 -16.60 -20.26
CA PRO A 115 6.31 -17.53 -21.34
C PRO A 115 7.00 -18.89 -21.19
N SER A 116 8.10 -18.95 -20.45
CA SER A 116 8.90 -20.15 -20.20
C SER A 116 9.57 -20.12 -18.85
N ASN A 117 9.98 -21.30 -18.36
CA ASN A 117 10.92 -21.38 -17.25
C ASN A 117 12.27 -20.82 -17.69
N GLY A 118 12.94 -20.07 -16.83
CA GLY A 118 14.25 -19.51 -17.15
C GLY A 118 14.73 -18.49 -16.13
N SER A 119 15.88 -17.93 -16.40
CA SER A 119 16.45 -16.82 -15.66
C SER A 119 16.21 -15.54 -16.40
N TYR A 120 15.66 -14.55 -15.71
CA TYR A 120 15.41 -13.21 -16.22
C TYR A 120 16.25 -12.22 -15.41
N ARG A 121 16.64 -11.12 -16.02
CA ARG A 121 17.40 -10.07 -15.36
C ARG A 121 16.50 -8.87 -15.07
N LEU A 122 16.34 -8.56 -13.79
CA LEU A 122 15.72 -7.31 -13.36
C LEU A 122 16.81 -6.25 -13.26
N ARG A 123 16.64 -5.16 -14.00
CA ARG A 123 17.51 -3.99 -13.96
C ARG A 123 16.79 -2.83 -13.28
N ALA A 124 17.44 -2.22 -12.28
CA ALA A 124 16.98 -1.06 -11.55
C ALA A 124 17.90 0.14 -11.82
N SER A 125 17.36 1.33 -12.06
CA SER A 125 18.10 2.57 -12.29
C SER A 125 17.26 3.79 -11.97
N ASP A 126 17.89 4.94 -11.65
CA ASP A 126 17.12 6.19 -11.52
C ASP A 126 16.72 6.71 -12.93
N LEU A 127 15.47 7.13 -13.09
CA LEU A 127 14.93 7.66 -14.35
C LEU A 127 15.74 8.85 -14.90
N LEU A 128 16.26 9.69 -14.01
CA LEU A 128 17.01 10.89 -14.34
C LEU A 128 18.53 10.66 -14.30
N GLY A 129 18.97 9.41 -14.09
CA GLY A 129 20.40 9.08 -14.01
C GLY A 129 21.11 9.65 -12.81
N ARG A 130 20.42 9.93 -11.72
CA ARG A 130 20.98 10.40 -10.45
C ARG A 130 21.40 9.21 -9.60
N GLY A 131 22.13 9.49 -8.53
CA GLY A 131 22.54 8.52 -7.51
C GLY A 131 23.14 9.21 -6.32
N GLY A 132 23.41 8.47 -5.27
CA GLY A 132 23.99 8.97 -4.02
C GLY A 132 23.38 8.30 -2.79
N GLU A 133 23.77 8.73 -1.61
CA GLU A 133 23.39 8.15 -0.32
C GLU A 133 21.85 8.11 -0.11
N GLY A 134 21.12 9.11 -0.62
CA GLY A 134 19.65 9.18 -0.50
C GLY A 134 18.85 8.41 -1.58
N PHE A 135 19.49 7.54 -2.37
CA PHE A 135 18.86 6.82 -3.50
C PHE A 135 18.63 5.34 -3.23
N GLY A 136 18.31 5.00 -1.97
CA GLY A 136 17.90 3.64 -1.61
C GLY A 136 16.57 3.24 -2.24
N TYR A 137 16.36 1.95 -2.46
CA TYR A 137 15.11 1.41 -2.99
C TYR A 137 14.80 0.02 -2.46
N LEU A 138 13.53 -0.35 -2.53
CA LEU A 138 13.04 -1.71 -2.38
C LEU A 138 12.25 -2.09 -3.65
N VAL A 139 12.61 -3.19 -4.28
CA VAL A 139 11.77 -3.82 -5.32
C VAL A 139 11.13 -5.07 -4.75
N GLU A 140 9.81 -5.09 -4.73
CA GLU A 140 9.04 -6.27 -4.36
C GLU A 140 8.71 -7.07 -5.62
N VAL A 141 9.08 -8.34 -5.63
CA VAL A 141 8.73 -9.31 -6.69
C VAL A 141 7.69 -10.26 -6.12
N LEU A 142 6.45 -10.13 -6.56
CA LEU A 142 5.28 -10.70 -5.91
C LEU A 142 4.49 -11.60 -6.86
N PRO A 143 4.18 -12.86 -6.47
CA PRO A 143 3.31 -13.71 -7.27
C PRO A 143 1.87 -13.18 -7.30
N SER A 144 1.09 -13.59 -8.31
CA SER A 144 -0.35 -13.34 -8.37
C SER A 144 -1.10 -13.93 -7.14
N GLY A 145 -2.35 -13.51 -6.96
CA GLY A 145 -3.18 -13.92 -5.81
C GLY A 145 -3.29 -12.84 -4.73
N ARG A 146 -3.00 -11.59 -5.08
CA ARG A 146 -3.01 -10.43 -4.17
C ARG A 146 -4.09 -9.42 -4.54
N VAL A 147 -4.37 -8.54 -3.61
CA VAL A 147 -5.21 -7.35 -3.80
C VAL A 147 -4.51 -6.12 -3.23
N ASP A 148 -4.79 -4.98 -3.82
CA ASP A 148 -4.46 -3.66 -3.26
C ASP A 148 -5.79 -2.97 -2.91
N LEU A 149 -5.87 -2.34 -1.76
CA LEU A 149 -7.03 -1.61 -1.29
C LEU A 149 -6.65 -0.15 -1.08
N ALA A 150 -7.44 0.76 -1.61
CA ALA A 150 -7.24 2.19 -1.41
C ALA A 150 -8.56 2.91 -1.18
N PHE A 151 -8.56 3.94 -0.34
CA PHE A 151 -9.69 4.86 -0.26
C PHE A 151 -9.75 5.70 -1.53
N LYS A 152 -10.93 5.74 -2.14
CA LYS A 152 -11.17 6.60 -3.28
C LYS A 152 -11.38 8.03 -2.81
N PRO A 153 -10.75 9.03 -3.44
CA PRO A 153 -11.02 10.42 -3.14
C PRO A 153 -12.50 10.76 -3.33
N ASP A 154 -13.16 11.27 -2.28
CA ASP A 154 -14.54 11.75 -2.33
C ASP A 154 -14.55 13.27 -2.13
N ALA A 155 -15.44 13.96 -2.85
CA ALA A 155 -15.65 15.39 -2.70
C ALA A 155 -16.16 15.80 -1.30
N LYS A 156 -16.76 14.88 -0.55
CA LYS A 156 -17.22 15.10 0.83
C LYS A 156 -16.11 15.10 1.88
N ILE A 157 -14.91 14.62 1.54
CA ILE A 157 -13.78 14.60 2.46
C ILE A 157 -13.23 16.02 2.58
N ARG A 158 -13.22 16.56 3.80
CA ARG A 158 -12.73 17.89 4.10
C ARG A 158 -11.19 17.97 3.97
N GLU A 159 -10.66 19.21 3.90
CA GLU A 159 -9.22 19.45 3.74
C GLU A 159 -8.34 18.78 4.80
N GLU A 160 -8.88 18.58 6.00
CA GLU A 160 -8.17 17.94 7.11
C GLU A 160 -8.32 16.42 7.17
N PHE A 161 -8.84 15.80 6.10
CA PHE A 161 -9.12 14.35 6.06
C PHE A 161 -10.10 13.86 7.14
N VAL A 162 -10.96 14.75 7.59
CA VAL A 162 -12.04 14.46 8.52
C VAL A 162 -13.27 14.07 7.73
N ILE A 163 -13.78 12.88 7.97
CA ILE A 163 -15.05 12.41 7.44
C ILE A 163 -16.09 12.62 8.55
N GLU A 164 -17.08 13.46 8.30
CA GLU A 164 -18.16 13.63 9.23
C GLU A 164 -19.15 12.48 9.12
N LEU A 165 -19.59 11.98 10.26
CA LEU A 165 -20.71 11.05 10.36
C LEU A 165 -22.00 11.88 10.34
N GLU A 166 -22.64 11.93 9.20
CA GLU A 166 -23.98 12.50 9.08
C GLU A 166 -25.01 11.49 9.62
N HIS A 167 -25.84 11.90 10.56
CA HIS A 167 -26.90 11.03 11.13
C HIS A 167 -26.41 9.67 11.67
N GLY A 168 -25.21 9.62 12.25
CA GLY A 168 -24.63 8.40 12.77
C GLY A 168 -24.05 7.46 11.72
N ALA A 169 -23.97 7.88 10.47
CA ALA A 169 -23.43 7.05 9.40
C ALA A 169 -22.53 7.85 8.45
N CYS A 170 -21.49 7.20 7.93
CA CYS A 170 -20.72 7.73 6.80
C CYS A 170 -20.47 6.64 5.76
N VAL A 171 -20.22 7.07 4.52
CA VAL A 171 -19.93 6.20 3.38
C VAL A 171 -18.50 6.46 2.94
N LEU A 172 -17.70 5.40 2.91
CA LEU A 172 -16.35 5.40 2.34
C LEU A 172 -16.37 4.64 1.02
N GLU A 173 -15.71 5.14 0.01
CA GLU A 173 -15.52 4.41 -1.24
C GLU A 173 -14.10 3.81 -1.27
N LEU A 174 -14.04 2.53 -1.63
CA LEU A 174 -12.77 1.81 -1.83
C LEU A 174 -12.57 1.51 -3.31
N GLU A 175 -11.35 1.69 -3.77
CA GLU A 175 -10.83 1.09 -5.00
C GLU A 175 -10.12 -0.21 -4.66
N ILE A 176 -10.31 -1.24 -5.53
CA ILE A 176 -9.80 -2.58 -5.30
C ILE A 176 -9.00 -3.00 -6.53
N GLY A 177 -7.69 -2.95 -6.40
CA GLY A 177 -6.75 -3.51 -7.36
C GLY A 177 -6.67 -5.03 -7.19
N ARG A 178 -7.14 -5.81 -8.17
CA ARG A 178 -7.07 -7.26 -8.13
C ARG A 178 -5.93 -7.76 -8.96
N PHE A 179 -4.95 -8.35 -8.30
CA PHE A 179 -3.81 -8.96 -8.94
C PHE A 179 -3.89 -10.49 -8.80
N GLY A 180 -4.67 -11.11 -9.69
CA GLY A 180 -4.84 -12.57 -9.70
C GLY A 180 -5.65 -13.14 -8.54
N TYR A 181 -6.36 -12.32 -7.78
CA TYR A 181 -7.31 -12.74 -6.76
C TYR A 181 -8.70 -12.18 -7.05
N ASP A 182 -9.63 -13.06 -7.35
CA ASP A 182 -11.01 -12.71 -7.69
C ASP A 182 -12.02 -13.05 -6.59
N GLY A 183 -11.56 -13.54 -5.44
CA GLY A 183 -12.43 -13.92 -4.31
C GLY A 183 -13.02 -12.74 -3.55
N GLU A 184 -13.77 -13.06 -2.51
CA GLU A 184 -14.34 -12.10 -1.56
C GLU A 184 -13.23 -11.54 -0.64
N ILE A 185 -13.44 -10.34 -0.10
CA ILE A 185 -12.54 -9.69 0.85
C ILE A 185 -13.36 -9.31 2.08
N ASP A 186 -12.97 -9.80 3.25
CA ASP A 186 -13.58 -9.41 4.52
C ASP A 186 -12.86 -8.21 5.12
N LEU A 187 -13.58 -7.10 5.28
CA LEU A 187 -13.06 -5.87 5.85
C LEU A 187 -13.23 -5.84 7.37
N SER A 188 -12.26 -5.28 8.05
CA SER A 188 -12.32 -5.05 9.49
C SER A 188 -11.52 -3.81 9.87
N PHE A 189 -11.76 -3.29 11.06
CA PHE A 189 -10.85 -2.29 11.64
C PHE A 189 -9.55 -2.96 12.05
N THR A 190 -8.42 -2.29 11.82
CA THR A 190 -7.10 -2.75 12.33
C THR A 190 -7.10 -2.76 13.86
N ARG A 191 -7.74 -1.75 14.45
CA ARG A 191 -8.02 -1.65 15.88
C ARG A 191 -9.51 -1.38 16.08
N PRO A 192 -10.19 -2.10 16.95
CA PRO A 192 -11.59 -1.82 17.26
C PRO A 192 -11.76 -0.36 17.68
N VAL A 193 -12.77 0.29 17.13
CA VAL A 193 -13.17 1.66 17.52
C VAL A 193 -14.49 1.54 18.26
N GLN A 194 -14.50 1.99 19.52
CA GLN A 194 -15.68 1.91 20.36
C GLN A 194 -16.86 2.65 19.73
N GLY A 195 -17.99 2.01 19.66
CA GLY A 195 -19.20 2.58 19.10
C GLY A 195 -19.23 2.69 17.58
N LEU A 196 -18.22 2.15 16.84
CA LEU A 196 -18.24 2.12 15.38
C LEU A 196 -18.28 0.67 14.86
N ARG A 197 -19.08 0.45 13.82
CA ARG A 197 -19.14 -0.83 13.12
C ARG A 197 -19.18 -0.64 11.59
N ILE A 198 -18.74 -1.65 10.86
CA ILE A 198 -18.88 -1.73 9.41
C ILE A 198 -20.18 -2.50 9.12
N LEU A 199 -21.14 -1.87 8.43
CA LEU A 199 -22.42 -2.50 8.12
C LEU A 199 -22.27 -3.62 7.08
N ASN A 200 -21.47 -3.36 6.04
CA ASN A 200 -21.23 -4.29 4.94
C ASN A 200 -19.74 -4.69 4.85
N PRO A 201 -19.24 -5.50 5.80
CA PRO A 201 -17.81 -5.79 5.89
C PRO A 201 -17.29 -6.68 4.76
N ARG A 202 -18.17 -7.31 3.98
CA ARG A 202 -17.79 -8.23 2.90
C ARG A 202 -17.84 -7.56 1.55
N VAL A 203 -16.71 -7.49 0.88
CA VAL A 203 -16.60 -7.05 -0.50
C VAL A 203 -16.78 -8.25 -1.41
N PRO A 204 -17.76 -8.22 -2.34
CA PRO A 204 -18.02 -9.33 -3.24
C PRO A 204 -16.84 -9.66 -4.16
N ALA A 205 -16.82 -10.91 -4.64
CA ALA A 205 -15.85 -11.37 -5.63
C ALA A 205 -15.89 -10.52 -6.91
N LYS A 206 -14.71 -10.32 -7.53
CA LYS A 206 -14.53 -9.66 -8.84
C LYS A 206 -14.85 -8.17 -8.91
N VAL A 207 -15.42 -7.55 -7.88
CA VAL A 207 -15.67 -6.10 -7.91
C VAL A 207 -14.36 -5.33 -7.76
N LYS A 208 -14.28 -4.17 -8.43
CA LYS A 208 -13.11 -3.29 -8.44
C LYS A 208 -13.32 -2.02 -7.61
N ALA A 209 -14.52 -1.82 -7.08
CA ALA A 209 -14.85 -0.74 -6.16
C ALA A 209 -15.97 -1.17 -5.23
N ALA A 210 -15.99 -0.66 -4.02
CA ALA A 210 -17.03 -0.94 -3.03
C ALA A 210 -17.33 0.29 -2.20
N LYS A 211 -18.61 0.46 -1.81
CA LYS A 211 -19.02 1.42 -0.80
C LYS A 211 -19.07 0.73 0.55
N ILE A 212 -18.44 1.32 1.52
CA ILE A 212 -18.36 0.84 2.90
C ILE A 212 -19.15 1.79 3.77
N TYR A 213 -20.10 1.26 4.52
CA TYR A 213 -20.94 2.03 5.44
C TYR A 213 -20.42 1.84 6.86
N LEU A 214 -19.95 2.93 7.47
CA LEU A 214 -19.61 2.98 8.89
C LEU A 214 -20.80 3.53 9.66
N LEU A 215 -21.23 2.80 10.69
CA LEU A 215 -22.31 3.22 11.57
C LEU A 215 -21.77 3.48 12.97
N ALA A 216 -22.18 4.61 13.54
CA ALA A 216 -21.99 4.91 14.95
C ALA A 216 -23.17 4.42 15.76
N ASP A 217 -22.93 3.88 16.94
CA ASP A 217 -23.95 3.59 17.94
C ASP A 217 -23.85 4.57 19.12
N GLU A 218 -24.70 4.40 20.12
CA GLU A 218 -24.78 5.25 21.31
C GLU A 218 -23.49 5.34 22.15
N ASN A 219 -22.56 4.38 21.94
CA ASN A 219 -21.27 4.35 22.64
C ASN A 219 -20.19 5.13 21.89
N TRP A 220 -20.47 5.64 20.70
CA TRP A 220 -19.50 6.43 19.96
C TRP A 220 -19.49 7.88 20.46
N ASN A 221 -18.30 8.36 20.84
CA ASN A 221 -18.15 9.73 21.31
C ASN A 221 -17.95 10.68 20.11
N ALA A 222 -19.03 11.35 19.72
CA ALA A 222 -19.04 12.30 18.60
C ALA A 222 -18.21 13.58 18.87
N GLU A 223 -17.92 13.91 20.13
CA GLU A 223 -17.11 15.08 20.50
C GLU A 223 -15.61 14.82 20.32
N SER A 224 -15.21 13.55 20.16
CA SER A 224 -13.82 13.16 19.96
C SER A 224 -13.59 12.68 18.53
N SER A 225 -12.47 13.11 17.93
CA SER A 225 -12.00 12.53 16.67
C SER A 225 -11.46 11.14 16.89
N SER A 226 -11.85 10.18 16.05
CA SER A 226 -11.36 8.80 16.09
C SER A 226 -10.46 8.54 14.89
N LEU A 227 -9.32 7.92 15.14
CA LEU A 227 -8.44 7.39 14.10
C LEU A 227 -8.97 6.03 13.67
N VAL A 228 -9.26 5.89 12.38
CA VAL A 228 -9.75 4.65 11.79
C VAL A 228 -8.75 4.14 10.79
N GLU A 229 -8.37 2.90 10.96
CA GLU A 229 -7.56 2.13 10.03
C GLU A 229 -8.36 0.89 9.61
N LEU A 230 -8.51 0.69 8.30
CA LEU A 230 -9.18 -0.49 7.74
C LEU A 230 -8.18 -1.47 7.16
N LYS A 231 -8.54 -2.74 7.23
CA LYS A 231 -7.82 -3.83 6.59
C LYS A 231 -8.78 -4.79 5.91
N GLY A 232 -8.31 -5.43 4.84
CA GLY A 232 -8.99 -6.51 4.17
C GLY A 232 -8.30 -7.84 4.44
N ASN A 233 -9.10 -8.88 4.74
CA ASN A 233 -8.63 -10.25 4.87
C ASN A 233 -8.98 -11.01 3.59
N VAL A 234 -7.96 -11.57 2.96
CA VAL A 234 -8.04 -12.28 1.69
C VAL A 234 -7.80 -13.76 1.94
N SER A 235 -8.79 -14.59 1.63
CA SER A 235 -8.71 -16.04 1.78
C SER A 235 -8.24 -16.70 0.47
N GLY A 236 -6.96 -16.53 0.13
CA GLY A 236 -6.34 -17.14 -1.04
C GLY A 236 -5.57 -18.42 -0.71
N LYS A 237 -4.71 -18.88 -1.64
CA LYS A 237 -3.74 -19.97 -1.39
C LYS A 237 -2.87 -19.68 -0.17
N VAL A 238 -2.52 -18.42 0.01
CA VAL A 238 -1.89 -17.88 1.21
C VAL A 238 -2.82 -16.79 1.74
N PRO A 239 -3.37 -16.94 2.96
CA PRO A 239 -4.17 -15.89 3.57
C PRO A 239 -3.34 -14.61 3.74
N LEU A 240 -3.88 -13.49 3.32
CA LEU A 240 -3.22 -12.19 3.40
C LEU A 240 -4.12 -11.21 4.13
N GLU A 241 -3.49 -10.38 4.95
CA GLU A 241 -4.07 -9.18 5.51
C GLU A 241 -3.50 -7.97 4.76
N VAL A 242 -4.36 -7.11 4.23
CA VAL A 242 -3.98 -5.98 3.38
C VAL A 242 -4.55 -4.70 3.99
N SER A 243 -3.71 -3.73 4.29
CA SER A 243 -4.15 -2.41 4.75
C SER A 243 -4.80 -1.63 3.62
N VAL A 244 -5.77 -0.79 3.95
CA VAL A 244 -6.37 0.14 3.00
C VAL A 244 -5.49 1.39 2.90
N ASN A 245 -4.95 1.67 1.71
CA ASN A 245 -4.11 2.83 1.45
C ASN A 245 -4.91 4.13 1.43
N SER A 246 -4.39 5.22 1.97
CA SER A 246 -5.02 6.53 1.98
C SER A 246 -4.19 7.65 1.32
N LEU A 247 -3.00 7.37 0.81
CA LEU A 247 -2.11 8.39 0.25
C LEU A 247 -2.71 9.14 -0.94
N ASP A 248 -3.43 8.44 -1.82
CA ASP A 248 -4.08 9.09 -2.97
C ASP A 248 -5.21 10.03 -2.52
N LEU A 249 -5.89 9.69 -1.42
CA LEU A 249 -6.84 10.55 -0.77
C LEU A 249 -6.15 11.84 -0.27
N HIS A 250 -5.02 11.71 0.41
CA HIS A 250 -4.22 12.83 0.89
C HIS A 250 -3.74 13.72 -0.25
N ARG A 251 -3.25 13.14 -1.35
CA ARG A 251 -2.83 13.89 -2.55
C ARG A 251 -3.97 14.67 -3.18
N ALA A 252 -5.12 14.05 -3.35
CA ALA A 252 -6.28 14.68 -3.98
C ALA A 252 -6.73 15.92 -3.22
N LYS A 253 -6.58 15.94 -1.90
CA LYS A 253 -6.99 17.07 -1.04
C LYS A 253 -5.89 18.12 -0.85
N ARG A 254 -4.63 17.75 -1.04
CA ARG A 254 -3.46 18.63 -0.88
C ARG A 254 -2.54 18.55 -2.10
N PRO A 255 -2.99 19.00 -3.29
CA PRO A 255 -2.19 18.89 -4.51
C PRO A 255 -0.87 19.68 -4.47
N TYR A 256 -0.74 20.62 -3.52
CA TYR A 256 0.50 21.34 -3.24
C TYR A 256 1.50 20.53 -2.36
N VAL A 257 1.07 19.39 -1.80
CA VAL A 257 1.93 18.43 -1.11
C VAL A 257 2.02 17.18 -1.98
N PRO A 258 2.93 17.15 -2.97
CA PRO A 258 2.99 16.06 -3.95
C PRO A 258 3.37 14.72 -3.32
N PHE A 259 4.03 14.76 -2.17
CA PHE A 259 4.48 13.57 -1.44
C PHE A 259 3.98 13.63 0.01
N PRO A 260 2.74 13.17 0.29
CA PRO A 260 2.27 13.03 1.66
C PRO A 260 3.21 12.14 2.47
N ASP A 261 3.38 12.46 3.74
CA ASP A 261 4.19 11.64 4.63
C ASP A 261 3.64 10.22 4.71
N SER A 262 4.49 9.23 4.55
CA SER A 262 4.10 7.81 4.52
C SER A 262 3.44 7.33 5.82
N TRP A 263 3.67 8.01 6.96
CA TRP A 263 3.00 7.70 8.22
C TRP A 263 1.50 8.00 8.21
N GLN A 264 1.02 8.81 7.25
CA GLN A 264 -0.40 9.13 7.06
C GLN A 264 -1.14 8.03 6.30
N ASP A 265 -0.41 7.08 5.71
CA ASP A 265 -1.04 6.02 4.94
C ASP A 265 -1.92 5.11 5.80
N GLY A 266 -3.09 4.79 5.26
CA GLY A 266 -4.07 3.94 5.94
C GLY A 266 -4.90 4.64 7.01
N ILE A 267 -4.59 5.88 7.36
CA ILE A 267 -5.24 6.62 8.45
C ILE A 267 -6.37 7.50 7.91
N VAL A 268 -7.55 7.36 8.50
CA VAL A 268 -8.69 8.26 8.27
C VAL A 268 -9.17 8.78 9.61
N PHE A 269 -9.38 10.10 9.68
CA PHE A 269 -9.97 10.74 10.85
C PHE A 269 -11.49 10.80 10.69
N LEU A 270 -12.21 10.32 11.71
CA LEU A 270 -13.65 10.48 11.80
C LEU A 270 -13.98 11.43 12.94
N SER A 271 -14.76 12.46 12.63
CA SER A 271 -15.40 13.30 13.63
C SER A 271 -16.91 13.21 13.46
N GLY A 272 -17.66 13.36 14.53
CA GLY A 272 -19.11 13.41 14.50
C GLY A 272 -19.61 14.81 14.80
N THR A 273 -20.74 15.16 14.21
CA THR A 273 -21.53 16.27 14.66
C THR A 273 -22.60 15.73 15.59
N THR A 274 -22.68 16.22 16.83
CA THR A 274 -23.79 15.98 17.74
C THR A 274 -25.03 16.79 17.27
N SER A 275 -25.61 16.41 16.15
CA SER A 275 -26.97 16.85 15.85
C SER A 275 -27.90 15.83 16.48
N GLY A 276 -28.60 16.25 17.55
CA GLY A 276 -29.41 15.38 18.36
C GLY A 276 -30.43 14.54 17.59
N ASP A 277 -30.76 13.43 18.21
CA ASP A 277 -31.97 12.64 18.11
C ASP A 277 -32.25 11.71 16.93
N ASP A 278 -31.38 11.62 15.89
CA ASP A 278 -31.66 10.73 14.75
C ASP A 278 -30.66 9.58 14.63
N TYR A 279 -30.67 8.65 15.59
CA TYR A 279 -30.03 7.35 15.39
C TYR A 279 -30.98 6.42 14.64
N TYR A 280 -30.60 6.01 13.44
CA TYR A 280 -31.33 4.96 12.74
C TYR A 280 -30.94 3.58 13.33
N SER A 281 -31.85 2.93 14.00
CA SER A 281 -31.73 1.50 14.29
C SER A 281 -32.17 0.73 13.04
N LEU A 282 -31.20 0.31 12.23
CA LEU A 282 -31.43 -0.70 11.21
C LEU A 282 -31.32 -2.07 11.88
N GLU A 283 -32.44 -2.67 12.24
CA GLU A 283 -32.47 -4.09 12.57
C GLU A 283 -32.34 -4.89 11.26
N PRO A 284 -31.48 -5.91 11.20
CA PRO A 284 -31.44 -6.78 10.03
C PRO A 284 -32.72 -7.63 10.01
N GLU A 285 -33.43 -7.61 8.86
CA GLU A 285 -34.45 -8.60 8.53
C GLU A 285 -33.85 -9.99 8.30
#